data_a3fc128f1210182af5fd4643ac730bc0
#
_entry.id   a3fc128f1210182af5fd4643ac730bc0
#
_cell.length_a   1.000
_cell.length_b   1.000
_cell.length_c   1.000
_cell.angle_alpha   90.00
_cell.angle_beta   90.00
_cell.angle_gamma   90.00
#
_symmetry.space_group_name_H-M   'P 1'
#
loop_
_entity.id
_entity.type
_entity.pdbx_description
1 polymer ?
#
loop_
_entity_poly.entity_id
_entity_poly.type
_entity_poly.pdbx_seq_one_letter_code
_entity_poly.pdbx_strand_id
1 'polypeptide(L)'
;MTKTISVTRAAGGADSADSAATTAPDPAASPPRRTRARRLLTGDAERPRWMFWAALAVAALIIFGLAPALLSDFRLSLLAKFFCYAIVASGIGLAWGRGGMLTLGQGVYFGVGAYAMAMFLKISDARDRGGADALPDFMQIAGMREMPGYWVPFASPGFTLAVILLVPPLLAFGFGYLVFNRKVKGAYFAILSQALAAAAAIFLVSRPELGGSNGLNRFTGFFGFALSDPANRRMLYFLAGGALLLVVLLVRQLMNSRFGELLVAVRDQEERVRFLGYDPAMVKSFAYAVAAFAAGLAGALFVPIVGIISPSAIGIAPSIAFLIGVAIGGRATLLGPVLGAIGVAWAQTAFSEAYPSQWTYLQGILFIVVVGFLPGGLASLFVMRRRRAKGQEPTAPTTTTTTTTSAATSDRPATTGTAEPSGPAANTAAASPEESR
;
A
#
# COMPACT_ATOMS: atom_id res chain seq x y z
N MET A 1 66.69 5.63 13.73
CA MET A 1 67.18 6.99 13.43
C MET A 1 66.25 7.96 14.09
N THR A 2 66.76 8.49 15.19
CA THR A 2 66.15 9.40 16.14
C THR A 2 66.24 10.82 15.59
N LYS A 3 65.18 11.63 15.70
CA LYS A 3 65.37 13.09 15.65
C LYS A 3 64.34 13.77 16.56
N THR A 4 64.90 14.08 17.74
CA THR A 4 64.45 15.00 18.77
C THR A 4 64.59 16.42 18.26
N ILE A 5 63.64 17.30 18.42
CA ILE A 5 63.81 18.75 18.41
C ILE A 5 63.04 19.36 19.57
N SER A 6 63.80 20.18 20.28
CA SER A 6 63.62 20.76 21.59
C SER A 6 62.69 21.95 21.66
N VAL A 7 62.14 22.08 22.85
CA VAL A 7 61.44 23.19 23.50
C VAL A 7 62.20 24.51 23.44
N THR A 8 61.47 25.60 23.14
CA THR A 8 61.89 26.95 23.60
C THR A 8 60.74 27.66 24.27
N ARG A 9 60.91 28.00 25.48
CA ARG A 9 60.06 28.68 26.45
C ARG A 9 60.40 30.19 26.37
N ALA A 10 59.36 31.00 26.16
CA ALA A 10 59.46 32.44 26.45
C ALA A 10 58.25 32.85 27.31
N ALA A 11 58.60 33.42 28.44
CA ALA A 11 57.71 33.94 29.46
C ALA A 11 57.42 35.42 29.20
N GLY A 12 56.21 35.84 29.60
CA GLY A 12 56.00 37.26 29.96
C GLY A 12 54.63 37.79 29.58
N GLY A 13 53.91 38.27 30.57
CA GLY A 13 52.86 39.24 30.43
C GLY A 13 51.58 38.90 31.21
N ALA A 14 51.46 39.53 32.35
CA ALA A 14 50.37 39.46 33.30
C ALA A 14 49.14 40.31 32.86
N ASP A 15 48.04 40.01 33.53
CA ASP A 15 46.83 40.82 33.80
C ASP A 15 45.82 41.13 32.69
N SER A 16 44.71 40.43 32.78
CA SER A 16 43.39 41.06 33.10
C SER A 16 42.32 40.00 33.34
N ALA A 17 41.86 39.92 34.56
CA ALA A 17 40.67 39.20 34.96
C ALA A 17 39.46 39.85 34.31
N ASP A 18 38.69 39.09 33.51
CA ASP A 18 37.31 39.43 33.29
C ASP A 18 36.43 38.19 33.41
N SER A 19 35.47 38.36 34.28
CA SER A 19 34.53 37.42 34.84
C SER A 19 33.55 36.93 33.78
N ALA A 20 33.78 35.75 33.20
CA ALA A 20 32.75 35.05 32.46
C ALA A 20 31.89 34.21 33.43
N ALA A 21 30.77 34.78 33.85
CA ALA A 21 29.73 34.10 34.59
C ALA A 21 29.22 32.91 33.76
N THR A 22 29.56 31.71 34.20
CA THR A 22 28.97 30.46 33.72
C THR A 22 27.51 30.42 34.12
N THR A 23 26.62 30.83 33.24
CA THR A 23 25.15 30.64 33.39
C THR A 23 24.86 29.15 33.22
N ALA A 24 24.56 28.51 34.34
CA ALA A 24 24.03 27.15 34.35
C ALA A 24 22.71 27.12 33.57
N PRO A 25 22.43 26.06 32.78
CA PRO A 25 21.17 25.95 32.04
C PRO A 25 20.00 25.80 33.02
N ASP A 26 19.00 26.65 32.85
CA ASP A 26 17.75 26.71 33.59
C ASP A 26 17.02 25.34 33.50
N PRO A 27 16.74 24.63 34.61
CA PRO A 27 16.05 23.33 34.61
C PRO A 27 14.57 23.39 34.26
N ALA A 28 14.04 24.58 33.96
CA ALA A 28 12.62 24.80 33.66
C ALA A 28 12.30 25.00 32.16
N ALA A 29 13.22 24.71 31.22
CA ALA A 29 12.92 24.77 29.80
C ALA A 29 11.96 23.64 29.42
N SER A 30 10.67 23.94 29.36
CA SER A 30 9.63 23.05 28.84
C SER A 30 10.04 22.55 27.43
N PRO A 31 9.90 21.26 27.12
CA PRO A 31 10.29 20.72 25.83
C PRO A 31 9.58 21.44 24.69
N PRO A 32 10.27 21.70 23.56
CA PRO A 32 9.77 22.57 22.52
C PRO A 32 8.43 22.05 21.96
N ARG A 33 7.47 22.96 21.79
CA ARG A 33 6.12 22.74 21.26
C ARG A 33 6.02 21.98 19.93
N ARG A 34 7.14 21.62 19.29
CA ARG A 34 7.23 20.84 18.04
C ARG A 34 6.75 19.39 18.15
N THR A 35 6.72 18.80 19.35
CA THR A 35 6.24 17.43 19.57
C THR A 35 4.72 17.30 19.50
N ARG A 36 3.97 18.37 19.78
CA ARG A 36 2.49 18.35 19.74
C ARG A 36 1.92 18.44 18.31
N ALA A 37 2.57 19.20 17.42
CA ALA A 37 2.14 19.32 16.03
C ALA A 37 2.35 18.01 15.23
N ARG A 38 3.37 17.22 15.59
CA ARG A 38 3.68 15.94 14.93
C ARG A 38 2.68 14.83 15.31
N ARG A 39 2.12 14.85 16.53
CA ARG A 39 1.09 13.91 16.98
C ARG A 39 -0.28 14.14 16.31
N LEU A 40 -0.52 15.32 15.77
CA LEU A 40 -1.80 15.67 15.13
C LEU A 40 -1.89 15.19 13.66
N LEU A 41 -0.77 14.82 13.04
CA LEU A 41 -0.74 14.31 11.66
C LEU A 41 -1.00 12.79 11.56
N THR A 42 -0.83 12.06 12.65
CA THR A 42 -1.24 10.66 12.76
C THR A 42 -2.60 10.60 13.43
N GLY A 43 -3.67 10.61 12.66
CA GLY A 43 -5.06 10.70 13.12
C GLY A 43 -5.55 9.65 14.12
N ASP A 44 -4.70 8.69 14.52
CA ASP A 44 -5.02 7.63 15.49
C ASP A 44 -4.41 7.87 16.89
N ALA A 45 -3.62 8.92 17.09
CA ALA A 45 -2.82 9.09 18.31
C ALA A 45 -3.62 9.55 19.56
N GLU A 46 -4.88 9.96 19.42
CA GLU A 46 -5.69 10.44 20.56
C GLU A 46 -7.00 9.67 20.79
N ARG A 47 -7.25 8.61 20.02
CA ARG A 47 -8.45 7.80 20.31
C ARG A 47 -8.13 6.81 21.42
N PRO A 48 -8.89 6.81 22.54
CA PRO A 48 -8.68 5.87 23.61
C PRO A 48 -8.78 4.43 23.08
N ARG A 49 -7.90 3.56 23.54
CA ARG A 49 -7.78 2.17 23.06
C ARG A 49 -9.11 1.43 23.06
N TRP A 50 -9.99 1.73 24.01
CA TRP A 50 -11.32 1.14 24.11
C TRP A 50 -12.24 1.46 22.92
N MET A 51 -12.13 2.66 22.30
CA MET A 51 -12.95 3.02 21.12
C MET A 51 -12.70 2.10 19.93
N PHE A 52 -11.48 1.62 19.76
CA PHE A 52 -11.21 0.65 18.71
C PHE A 52 -11.83 -0.71 19.04
N TRP A 53 -11.64 -1.18 20.27
CA TRP A 53 -12.25 -2.45 20.68
C TRP A 53 -13.78 -2.40 20.59
N ALA A 54 -14.36 -1.26 20.94
CA ALA A 54 -15.78 -1.02 20.73
C ALA A 54 -16.17 -1.04 19.23
N ALA A 55 -15.39 -0.37 18.37
CA ALA A 55 -15.63 -0.39 16.93
C ALA A 55 -15.47 -1.81 16.34
N LEU A 56 -14.48 -2.57 16.80
CA LEU A 56 -14.28 -3.96 16.40
C LEU A 56 -15.43 -4.86 16.86
N ALA A 57 -15.89 -4.68 18.12
CA ALA A 57 -17.03 -5.41 18.67
C ALA A 57 -18.33 -5.09 17.91
N VAL A 58 -18.56 -3.81 17.57
CA VAL A 58 -19.69 -3.40 16.74
C VAL A 58 -19.58 -4.00 15.33
N ALA A 59 -18.41 -3.97 14.72
CA ALA A 59 -18.20 -4.60 13.43
C ALA A 59 -18.44 -6.12 13.49
N ALA A 60 -17.95 -6.80 14.52
CA ALA A 60 -18.22 -8.22 14.74
C ALA A 60 -19.70 -8.50 14.95
N LEU A 61 -20.40 -7.69 15.76
CA LEU A 61 -21.85 -7.82 15.95
C LEU A 61 -22.62 -7.63 14.65
N ILE A 62 -22.21 -6.67 13.80
CA ILE A 62 -22.83 -6.46 12.50
C ILE A 62 -22.57 -7.66 11.59
N ILE A 63 -21.32 -8.15 11.51
CA ILE A 63 -20.92 -9.24 10.61
C ILE A 63 -21.54 -10.56 11.06
N PHE A 64 -21.47 -10.91 12.33
CA PHE A 64 -21.90 -12.23 12.83
C PHE A 64 -23.34 -12.28 13.30
N GLY A 65 -23.95 -11.14 13.66
CA GLY A 65 -25.30 -11.08 14.19
C GLY A 65 -26.30 -10.44 13.23
N LEU A 66 -26.14 -9.16 12.95
CA LEU A 66 -27.13 -8.35 12.25
C LEU A 66 -27.26 -8.69 10.77
N ALA A 67 -26.15 -8.83 10.06
CA ALA A 67 -26.18 -9.07 8.62
C ALA A 67 -26.80 -10.42 8.23
N PRO A 68 -26.48 -11.57 8.88
CA PRO A 68 -27.14 -12.83 8.54
C PRO A 68 -28.61 -12.89 8.92
N ALA A 69 -29.07 -12.02 9.86
CA ALA A 69 -30.48 -11.94 10.26
C ALA A 69 -31.33 -11.10 9.29
N LEU A 70 -30.72 -10.08 8.64
CA LEU A 70 -31.44 -9.12 7.80
C LEU A 70 -31.27 -9.34 6.30
N LEU A 71 -30.18 -9.98 5.86
CA LEU A 71 -29.85 -10.12 4.45
C LEU A 71 -30.17 -11.51 3.92
N SER A 72 -30.61 -11.55 2.63
CA SER A 72 -30.75 -12.82 1.89
C SER A 72 -29.39 -13.46 1.61
N ASP A 73 -29.37 -14.77 1.36
CA ASP A 73 -28.15 -15.54 1.09
C ASP A 73 -27.36 -14.99 -0.12
N PHE A 74 -28.05 -14.43 -1.12
CA PHE A 74 -27.43 -13.76 -2.26
C PHE A 74 -26.67 -12.50 -1.81
N ARG A 75 -27.27 -11.64 -1.00
CA ARG A 75 -26.63 -10.43 -0.47
C ARG A 75 -25.50 -10.74 0.47
N LEU A 76 -25.58 -11.83 1.24
CA LEU A 76 -24.48 -12.33 2.08
C LEU A 76 -23.27 -12.74 1.22
N SER A 77 -23.49 -13.43 0.09
CA SER A 77 -22.42 -13.80 -0.84
C SER A 77 -21.75 -12.57 -1.46
N LEU A 78 -22.51 -11.53 -1.82
CA LEU A 78 -21.97 -10.25 -2.29
C LEU A 78 -21.14 -9.56 -1.19
N LEU A 79 -21.63 -9.54 0.04
CA LEU A 79 -20.93 -8.94 1.16
C LEU A 79 -19.63 -9.69 1.48
N ALA A 80 -19.64 -11.03 1.38
CA ALA A 80 -18.43 -11.86 1.52
C ALA A 80 -17.38 -11.50 0.46
N LYS A 81 -17.77 -11.29 -0.80
CA LYS A 81 -16.90 -10.78 -1.86
C LYS A 81 -16.32 -9.41 -1.49
N PHE A 82 -17.12 -8.49 -0.92
CA PHE A 82 -16.65 -7.18 -0.51
C PHE A 82 -15.67 -7.27 0.65
N PHE A 83 -15.82 -8.24 1.56
CA PHE A 83 -14.85 -8.51 2.61
C PHE A 83 -13.51 -8.96 2.05
N CYS A 84 -13.47 -9.76 1.01
CA CYS A 84 -12.21 -10.10 0.34
C CYS A 84 -11.48 -8.84 -0.17
N TYR A 85 -12.20 -7.90 -0.78
CA TYR A 85 -11.60 -6.64 -1.23
C TYR A 85 -11.15 -5.75 -0.07
N ALA A 86 -11.90 -5.74 1.03
CA ALA A 86 -11.54 -5.02 2.24
C ALA A 86 -10.28 -5.58 2.92
N ILE A 87 -10.06 -6.91 2.86
CA ILE A 87 -8.83 -7.56 3.33
C ILE A 87 -7.63 -7.05 2.52
N VAL A 88 -7.71 -7.06 1.19
CA VAL A 88 -6.65 -6.51 0.32
C VAL A 88 -6.38 -5.05 0.65
N ALA A 89 -7.46 -4.25 0.74
CA ALA A 89 -7.37 -2.83 1.02
C ALA A 89 -6.72 -2.51 2.37
N SER A 90 -6.94 -3.35 3.39
CA SER A 90 -6.29 -3.18 4.71
C SER A 90 -4.77 -3.35 4.62
N GLY A 91 -4.29 -4.32 3.82
CA GLY A 91 -2.88 -4.53 3.53
C GLY A 91 -2.26 -3.36 2.76
N ILE A 92 -2.94 -2.89 1.70
CA ILE A 92 -2.52 -1.71 0.94
C ILE A 92 -2.48 -0.48 1.85
N GLY A 93 -3.46 -0.33 2.77
CA GLY A 93 -3.51 0.75 3.75
C GLY A 93 -2.27 0.80 4.66
N LEU A 94 -1.73 -0.36 5.06
CA LEU A 94 -0.46 -0.45 5.78
C LEU A 94 0.71 0.02 4.90
N ALA A 95 0.87 -0.57 3.70
CA ALA A 95 2.00 -0.32 2.82
C ALA A 95 2.01 1.14 2.31
N TRP A 96 0.86 1.65 1.87
CA TRP A 96 0.75 3.01 1.35
C TRP A 96 0.58 4.06 2.44
N GLY A 97 -0.32 3.81 3.40
CA GLY A 97 -0.64 4.78 4.46
C GLY A 97 0.50 5.03 5.42
N ARG A 98 1.11 3.97 5.95
CA ARG A 98 2.24 4.07 6.89
C ARG A 98 3.59 4.03 6.19
N GLY A 99 3.75 3.14 5.20
CA GLY A 99 5.03 2.95 4.49
C GLY A 99 5.29 3.96 3.38
N GLY A 100 4.26 4.69 2.91
CA GLY A 100 4.40 5.62 1.78
C GLY A 100 4.65 4.94 0.43
N MET A 101 4.48 3.62 0.35
CA MET A 101 4.70 2.82 -0.85
C MET A 101 3.40 2.67 -1.62
N LEU A 102 3.27 3.39 -2.73
CA LEU A 102 2.15 3.20 -3.64
C LEU A 102 2.36 1.91 -4.42
N THR A 103 1.47 0.94 -4.26
CA THR A 103 1.52 -0.35 -4.96
C THR A 103 0.29 -0.53 -5.85
N LEU A 104 0.53 -0.87 -7.12
CA LEU A 104 -0.50 -1.15 -8.12
C LEU A 104 -0.48 -2.63 -8.56
N GLY A 105 0.29 -3.47 -7.89
CA GLY A 105 0.50 -4.87 -8.24
C GLY A 105 -0.09 -5.88 -7.25
N GLN A 106 -0.99 -5.48 -6.36
CA GLN A 106 -1.55 -6.40 -5.36
C GLN A 106 -2.40 -7.52 -5.97
N GLY A 107 -2.90 -7.34 -7.19
CA GLY A 107 -3.59 -8.37 -7.94
C GLY A 107 -2.77 -9.64 -8.15
N VAL A 108 -1.43 -9.55 -8.28
CA VAL A 108 -0.57 -10.72 -8.41
C VAL A 108 -0.67 -11.63 -7.20
N TYR A 109 -0.50 -11.06 -6.01
CA TYR A 109 -0.53 -11.82 -4.75
C TYR A 109 -1.91 -12.37 -4.43
N PHE A 110 -2.94 -11.57 -4.75
CA PHE A 110 -4.33 -12.03 -4.73
C PHE A 110 -4.52 -13.23 -5.67
N GLY A 111 -3.96 -13.13 -6.89
CA GLY A 111 -4.02 -14.19 -7.89
C GLY A 111 -3.32 -15.47 -7.47
N VAL A 112 -2.12 -15.38 -6.89
CA VAL A 112 -1.38 -16.55 -6.40
C VAL A 112 -2.21 -17.32 -5.37
N GLY A 113 -2.81 -16.61 -4.39
CA GLY A 113 -3.69 -17.25 -3.40
C GLY A 113 -4.95 -17.84 -4.02
N ALA A 114 -5.56 -17.12 -4.96
CA ALA A 114 -6.76 -17.55 -5.66
C ALA A 114 -6.52 -18.78 -6.53
N TYR A 115 -5.45 -18.79 -7.34
CA TYR A 115 -5.13 -19.95 -8.17
C TYR A 115 -4.73 -21.17 -7.35
N ALA A 116 -3.99 -20.99 -6.25
CA ALA A 116 -3.69 -22.09 -5.34
C ALA A 116 -4.97 -22.75 -4.79
N MET A 117 -5.94 -21.97 -4.34
CA MET A 117 -7.23 -22.47 -3.89
C MET A 117 -8.03 -23.10 -5.04
N ALA A 118 -8.04 -22.47 -6.22
CA ALA A 118 -8.75 -22.97 -7.38
C ALA A 118 -8.20 -24.33 -7.86
N MET A 119 -6.88 -24.52 -7.83
CA MET A 119 -6.24 -25.79 -8.15
C MET A 119 -6.68 -26.89 -7.18
N PHE A 120 -6.67 -26.61 -5.88
CA PHE A 120 -7.17 -27.55 -4.87
C PHE A 120 -8.62 -27.95 -5.11
N LEU A 121 -9.51 -26.96 -5.30
CA LEU A 121 -10.93 -27.23 -5.51
C LEU A 121 -11.18 -28.03 -6.79
N LYS A 122 -10.46 -27.74 -7.87
CA LYS A 122 -10.58 -28.48 -9.14
C LYS A 122 -10.13 -29.93 -9.02
N ILE A 123 -9.07 -30.20 -8.27
CA ILE A 123 -8.62 -31.57 -8.00
C ILE A 123 -9.63 -32.29 -7.11
N SER A 124 -10.14 -31.63 -6.07
CA SER A 124 -11.17 -32.20 -5.21
C SER A 124 -12.43 -32.56 -6.01
N ASP A 125 -12.94 -31.62 -6.81
CA ASP A 125 -14.10 -31.82 -7.67
C ASP A 125 -13.89 -32.96 -8.70
N ALA A 126 -12.69 -33.11 -9.24
CA ALA A 126 -12.36 -34.20 -10.17
C ALA A 126 -12.36 -35.55 -9.47
N ARG A 127 -11.76 -35.62 -8.29
CA ARG A 127 -11.71 -36.85 -7.48
C ARG A 127 -13.07 -37.31 -7.02
N ASP A 128 -13.93 -36.40 -6.63
CA ASP A 128 -15.30 -36.70 -6.17
C ASP A 128 -16.16 -37.29 -7.32
N ARG A 129 -15.84 -36.97 -8.59
CA ARG A 129 -16.58 -37.45 -9.77
C ARG A 129 -15.99 -38.69 -10.42
N GLY A 130 -14.67 -38.81 -10.47
CA GLY A 130 -14.01 -39.82 -11.30
C GLY A 130 -12.91 -40.62 -10.58
N GLY A 131 -12.74 -40.45 -9.27
CA GLY A 131 -11.72 -41.17 -8.48
C GLY A 131 -10.36 -40.47 -8.43
N ALA A 132 -9.37 -41.14 -7.82
CA ALA A 132 -8.09 -40.52 -7.43
C ALA A 132 -7.29 -39.93 -8.60
N ASP A 133 -7.39 -40.52 -9.80
CA ASP A 133 -6.63 -40.13 -11.00
C ASP A 133 -7.45 -39.31 -11.99
N ALA A 134 -8.65 -38.88 -11.62
CA ALA A 134 -9.51 -38.11 -12.51
C ALA A 134 -8.92 -36.73 -12.80
N LEU A 135 -8.89 -36.39 -14.09
CA LEU A 135 -8.47 -35.09 -14.59
C LEU A 135 -9.57 -34.03 -14.41
N PRO A 136 -9.24 -32.79 -14.04
CA PRO A 136 -10.17 -31.67 -14.07
C PRO A 136 -10.82 -31.48 -15.44
N ASP A 137 -12.12 -31.14 -15.48
CA ASP A 137 -12.93 -31.03 -16.70
C ASP A 137 -12.28 -30.14 -17.78
N PHE A 138 -11.73 -28.98 -17.38
CA PHE A 138 -11.12 -28.03 -18.32
C PHE A 138 -9.84 -28.58 -18.95
N MET A 139 -9.09 -29.45 -18.25
CA MET A 139 -7.91 -30.14 -18.81
C MET A 139 -8.31 -31.17 -19.85
N GLN A 140 -9.41 -31.91 -19.58
CA GLN A 140 -9.96 -32.85 -20.55
C GLN A 140 -10.43 -32.14 -21.82
N ILE A 141 -11.13 -30.98 -21.68
CA ILE A 141 -11.55 -30.13 -22.79
C ILE A 141 -10.35 -29.57 -23.58
N ALA A 142 -9.25 -29.26 -22.88
CA ALA A 142 -8.00 -28.81 -23.49
C ALA A 142 -7.19 -29.95 -24.16
N GLY A 143 -7.70 -31.20 -24.12
CA GLY A 143 -7.05 -32.36 -24.73
C GLY A 143 -5.84 -32.92 -23.96
N MET A 144 -5.67 -32.55 -22.70
CA MET A 144 -4.62 -33.06 -21.84
C MET A 144 -4.96 -34.47 -21.38
N ARG A 145 -3.97 -35.38 -21.40
CA ARG A 145 -4.13 -36.78 -20.98
C ARG A 145 -3.63 -37.03 -19.56
N GLU A 146 -2.75 -36.18 -19.08
CA GLU A 146 -2.13 -36.33 -17.77
C GLU A 146 -2.16 -35.01 -17.02
N MET A 147 -2.22 -35.09 -15.68
CA MET A 147 -2.15 -33.92 -14.81
C MET A 147 -0.68 -33.44 -14.73
N PRO A 148 -0.39 -32.16 -14.96
CA PRO A 148 0.96 -31.64 -14.79
C PRO A 148 1.47 -31.89 -13.38
N GLY A 149 2.74 -32.32 -13.23
CA GLY A 149 3.31 -32.72 -11.93
C GLY A 149 3.25 -31.66 -10.85
N TYR A 150 3.24 -30.36 -11.21
CA TYR A 150 3.12 -29.27 -10.24
C TYR A 150 1.70 -29.09 -9.66
N TRP A 151 0.68 -29.76 -10.23
CA TRP A 151 -0.68 -29.78 -9.67
C TRP A 151 -0.83 -30.79 -8.54
N VAL A 152 -0.10 -31.90 -8.61
CA VAL A 152 -0.23 -33.04 -7.67
C VAL A 152 -0.14 -32.63 -6.20
N PRO A 153 0.81 -31.77 -5.76
CA PRO A 153 0.89 -31.34 -4.36
C PRO A 153 -0.35 -30.59 -3.86
N PHE A 154 -1.06 -29.88 -4.77
CA PHE A 154 -2.29 -29.15 -4.42
C PHE A 154 -3.49 -30.05 -4.11
N ALA A 155 -3.36 -31.35 -4.33
CA ALA A 155 -4.34 -32.33 -3.83
C ALA A 155 -4.40 -32.41 -2.30
N SER A 156 -3.35 -31.96 -1.61
CA SER A 156 -3.29 -31.88 -0.16
C SER A 156 -3.78 -30.51 0.31
N PRO A 157 -4.79 -30.43 1.21
CA PRO A 157 -5.26 -29.16 1.75
C PRO A 157 -4.18 -28.43 2.57
N GLY A 158 -3.32 -29.19 3.27
CA GLY A 158 -2.22 -28.63 4.04
C GLY A 158 -1.18 -27.93 3.18
N PHE A 159 -0.79 -28.57 2.05
CA PHE A 159 0.12 -27.95 1.09
C PHE A 159 -0.47 -26.67 0.47
N THR A 160 -1.73 -26.75 0.04
CA THR A 160 -2.43 -25.60 -0.53
C THR A 160 -2.50 -24.43 0.45
N LEU A 161 -2.84 -24.69 1.71
CA LEU A 161 -2.87 -23.67 2.75
C LEU A 161 -1.46 -23.09 3.00
N ALA A 162 -0.42 -23.92 3.01
CA ALA A 162 0.96 -23.46 3.14
C ALA A 162 1.36 -22.54 1.97
N VAL A 163 1.00 -22.90 0.74
CA VAL A 163 1.23 -22.04 -0.46
C VAL A 163 0.50 -20.71 -0.34
N ILE A 164 -0.77 -20.71 0.04
CA ILE A 164 -1.59 -19.49 0.21
C ILE A 164 -0.96 -18.54 1.24
N LEU A 165 -0.46 -19.08 2.36
CA LEU A 165 0.06 -18.27 3.45
C LEU A 165 1.52 -17.82 3.23
N LEU A 166 2.34 -18.62 2.55
CA LEU A 166 3.78 -18.39 2.46
C LEU A 166 4.22 -17.81 1.11
N VAL A 167 3.65 -18.28 -0.01
CA VAL A 167 4.14 -17.88 -1.34
C VAL A 167 3.88 -16.41 -1.65
N PRO A 168 2.68 -15.84 -1.46
CA PRO A 168 2.45 -14.42 -1.69
C PRO A 168 3.38 -13.50 -0.91
N PRO A 169 3.56 -13.64 0.42
CA PRO A 169 4.46 -12.78 1.17
C PRO A 169 5.94 -13.00 0.82
N LEU A 170 6.38 -14.23 0.50
CA LEU A 170 7.76 -14.50 0.09
C LEU A 170 8.07 -13.86 -1.26
N LEU A 171 7.18 -13.99 -2.25
CA LEU A 171 7.32 -13.35 -3.56
C LEU A 171 7.35 -11.82 -3.41
N ALA A 172 6.46 -11.26 -2.58
CA ALA A 172 6.42 -9.84 -2.33
C ALA A 172 7.66 -9.33 -1.61
N PHE A 173 8.16 -10.09 -0.63
CA PHE A 173 9.38 -9.76 0.08
C PHE A 173 10.58 -9.76 -0.87
N GLY A 174 10.74 -10.82 -1.67
CA GLY A 174 11.83 -10.94 -2.65
C GLY A 174 11.78 -9.82 -3.69
N PHE A 175 10.63 -9.59 -4.31
CA PHE A 175 10.43 -8.50 -5.26
C PHE A 175 10.66 -7.13 -4.63
N GLY A 176 10.08 -6.88 -3.46
CA GLY A 176 10.23 -5.63 -2.73
C GLY A 176 11.68 -5.36 -2.35
N TYR A 177 12.38 -6.37 -1.81
CA TYR A 177 13.78 -6.25 -1.43
C TYR A 177 14.68 -5.94 -2.63
N LEU A 178 14.47 -6.65 -3.76
CA LEU A 178 15.22 -6.39 -4.99
C LEU A 178 15.05 -4.94 -5.47
N VAL A 179 13.82 -4.43 -5.44
CA VAL A 179 13.49 -3.09 -5.94
C VAL A 179 13.94 -1.99 -4.96
N PHE A 180 13.65 -2.14 -3.66
CA PHE A 180 14.01 -1.12 -2.68
C PHE A 180 15.51 -1.05 -2.40
N ASN A 181 16.22 -2.17 -2.50
CA ASN A 181 17.68 -2.20 -2.40
C ASN A 181 18.35 -1.40 -3.54
N ARG A 182 17.71 -1.34 -4.72
CA ARG A 182 18.13 -0.49 -5.85
C ARG A 182 17.71 0.98 -5.69
N LYS A 183 17.22 1.38 -4.50
CA LYS A 183 16.77 2.75 -4.16
C LYS A 183 15.65 3.28 -5.06
N VAL A 184 14.82 2.40 -5.64
CA VAL A 184 13.64 2.79 -6.41
C VAL A 184 12.59 3.37 -5.48
N LYS A 185 12.13 4.59 -5.76
CA LYS A 185 11.22 5.35 -4.88
C LYS A 185 9.95 5.79 -5.61
N GLY A 186 8.88 6.02 -4.82
CA GLY A 186 7.67 6.70 -5.27
C GLY A 186 6.95 6.03 -6.43
N ALA A 187 6.68 6.81 -7.48
CA ALA A 187 5.90 6.37 -8.64
C ALA A 187 6.56 5.22 -9.44
N TYR A 188 7.88 5.13 -9.44
CA TYR A 188 8.58 4.05 -10.15
C TYR A 188 8.27 2.68 -9.56
N PHE A 189 8.13 2.58 -8.24
CA PHE A 189 7.70 1.34 -7.60
C PHE A 189 6.26 0.96 -7.99
N ALA A 190 5.37 1.94 -8.10
CA ALA A 190 4.00 1.70 -8.54
C ALA A 190 3.96 1.15 -9.97
N ILE A 191 4.70 1.77 -10.90
CA ILE A 191 4.79 1.34 -12.30
C ILE A 191 5.38 -0.08 -12.38
N LEU A 192 6.46 -0.35 -11.64
CA LEU A 192 7.11 -1.66 -11.65
C LEU A 192 6.21 -2.76 -11.07
N SER A 193 5.49 -2.47 -9.99
CA SER A 193 4.51 -3.41 -9.42
C SER A 193 3.31 -3.65 -10.36
N GLN A 194 2.90 -2.62 -11.11
CA GLN A 194 1.86 -2.77 -12.14
C GLN A 194 2.34 -3.60 -13.33
N ALA A 195 3.58 -3.40 -13.77
CA ALA A 195 4.18 -4.23 -14.81
C ALA A 195 4.26 -5.71 -14.39
N LEU A 196 4.56 -5.98 -13.11
CA LEU A 196 4.50 -7.34 -12.55
C LEU A 196 3.09 -7.94 -12.66
N ALA A 197 2.04 -7.14 -12.36
CA ALA A 197 0.66 -7.61 -12.49
C ALA A 197 0.26 -7.90 -13.93
N ALA A 198 0.68 -7.06 -14.87
CA ALA A 198 0.47 -7.29 -16.29
C ALA A 198 1.19 -8.56 -16.78
N ALA A 199 2.45 -8.72 -16.40
CA ALA A 199 3.25 -9.90 -16.76
C ALA A 199 2.64 -11.19 -16.20
N ALA A 200 2.18 -11.18 -14.94
CA ALA A 200 1.51 -12.33 -14.31
C ALA A 200 0.20 -12.68 -15.03
N ALA A 201 -0.61 -11.69 -15.40
CA ALA A 201 -1.84 -11.92 -16.13
C ALA A 201 -1.58 -12.52 -17.53
N ILE A 202 -0.59 -12.00 -18.27
CA ILE A 202 -0.18 -12.53 -19.58
C ILE A 202 0.37 -13.96 -19.44
N PHE A 203 1.20 -14.21 -18.42
CA PHE A 203 1.70 -15.55 -18.14
C PHE A 203 0.58 -16.55 -17.93
N LEU A 204 -0.46 -16.20 -17.15
CA LEU A 204 -1.60 -17.08 -16.90
C LEU A 204 -2.43 -17.33 -18.16
N VAL A 205 -2.64 -16.29 -19.00
CA VAL A 205 -3.34 -16.44 -20.28
C VAL A 205 -2.63 -17.42 -21.19
N SER A 206 -1.28 -17.42 -21.19
CA SER A 206 -0.47 -18.30 -22.05
C SER A 206 -0.42 -19.76 -21.57
N ARG A 207 -1.01 -20.09 -20.42
CA ARG A 207 -0.98 -21.44 -19.82
C ARG A 207 -2.36 -22.11 -19.84
N PRO A 208 -2.63 -22.98 -20.83
CA PRO A 208 -3.89 -23.74 -20.89
C PRO A 208 -4.13 -24.59 -19.63
N GLU A 209 -3.05 -25.09 -19.04
CA GLU A 209 -3.07 -25.91 -17.80
C GLU A 209 -3.61 -25.14 -16.59
N LEU A 210 -3.66 -23.81 -16.65
CA LEU A 210 -4.21 -22.92 -15.61
C LEU A 210 -5.56 -22.30 -16.06
N GLY A 211 -6.20 -22.87 -17.08
CA GLY A 211 -7.47 -22.39 -17.62
C GLY A 211 -7.34 -21.32 -18.71
N GLY A 212 -6.11 -20.91 -19.07
CA GLY A 212 -5.85 -19.93 -20.14
C GLY A 212 -6.61 -18.62 -19.93
N SER A 213 -7.16 -18.03 -20.98
CA SER A 213 -7.92 -16.78 -20.95
C SER A 213 -9.25 -16.89 -20.18
N ASN A 214 -9.87 -18.08 -20.16
CA ASN A 214 -11.15 -18.32 -19.47
C ASN A 214 -11.01 -18.48 -17.95
N GLY A 215 -9.80 -18.80 -17.49
CA GLY A 215 -9.52 -19.08 -16.09
C GLY A 215 -10.15 -20.38 -15.59
N LEU A 216 -10.27 -20.51 -14.26
CA LEU A 216 -10.84 -21.65 -13.58
C LEU A 216 -12.23 -21.28 -13.03
N ASN A 217 -13.24 -22.04 -13.37
CA ASN A 217 -14.63 -21.81 -12.99
C ASN A 217 -15.36 -23.11 -12.71
N ARG A 218 -16.65 -23.04 -12.33
CA ARG A 218 -17.51 -24.21 -12.05
C ARG A 218 -16.94 -25.09 -10.93
N PHE A 219 -16.70 -24.51 -9.78
CA PHE A 219 -16.39 -25.26 -8.58
C PHE A 219 -17.67 -25.82 -7.98
N THR A 220 -17.68 -27.11 -7.64
CA THR A 220 -18.89 -27.80 -7.13
C THR A 220 -18.86 -27.96 -5.63
N GLY A 221 -17.68 -28.17 -5.03
CA GLY A 221 -17.51 -28.42 -3.61
C GLY A 221 -16.48 -27.53 -2.95
N PHE A 222 -16.59 -27.38 -1.63
CA PHE A 222 -15.59 -26.77 -0.76
C PHE A 222 -15.45 -27.64 0.48
N PHE A 223 -14.30 -28.34 0.61
CA PHE A 223 -14.02 -29.27 1.71
C PHE A 223 -15.13 -30.30 1.98
N GLY A 224 -15.69 -30.89 0.90
CA GLY A 224 -16.74 -31.91 0.98
C GLY A 224 -18.17 -31.39 1.09
N PHE A 225 -18.38 -30.07 1.10
CA PHE A 225 -19.71 -29.45 1.09
C PHE A 225 -20.01 -28.81 -0.25
N ALA A 226 -21.22 -29.01 -0.76
CA ALA A 226 -21.64 -28.40 -2.02
C ALA A 226 -21.67 -26.86 -1.91
N LEU A 227 -21.08 -26.15 -2.86
CA LEU A 227 -21.10 -24.67 -2.90
C LEU A 227 -22.50 -24.11 -3.20
N SER A 228 -23.41 -24.93 -3.74
CA SER A 228 -24.81 -24.57 -3.95
C SER A 228 -25.62 -24.53 -2.66
N ASP A 229 -25.18 -25.21 -1.58
CA ASP A 229 -25.88 -25.27 -0.32
C ASP A 229 -25.89 -23.90 0.38
N PRO A 230 -27.05 -23.37 0.80
CA PRO A 230 -27.16 -22.14 1.58
C PRO A 230 -26.33 -22.15 2.86
N ALA A 231 -26.23 -23.29 3.55
CA ALA A 231 -25.43 -23.41 4.78
C ALA A 231 -23.93 -23.17 4.49
N ASN A 232 -23.41 -23.73 3.41
CA ASN A 232 -22.01 -23.54 3.01
C ASN A 232 -21.73 -22.09 2.57
N ARG A 233 -22.67 -21.44 1.89
CA ARG A 233 -22.54 -20.01 1.54
C ARG A 233 -22.46 -19.13 2.78
N ARG A 234 -23.27 -19.41 3.81
CA ARG A 234 -23.19 -18.71 5.11
C ARG A 234 -21.88 -18.98 5.83
N MET A 235 -21.37 -20.22 5.79
CA MET A 235 -20.06 -20.58 6.33
C MET A 235 -18.94 -19.77 5.67
N LEU A 236 -18.93 -19.68 4.33
CA LEU A 236 -17.94 -18.87 3.59
C LEU A 236 -18.05 -17.38 3.92
N TYR A 237 -19.26 -16.87 4.13
CA TYR A 237 -19.46 -15.51 4.59
C TYR A 237 -18.84 -15.28 5.97
N PHE A 238 -19.08 -16.17 6.93
CA PHE A 238 -18.48 -16.06 8.27
C PHE A 238 -16.95 -16.21 8.23
N LEU A 239 -16.44 -17.06 7.37
CA LEU A 239 -15.00 -17.24 7.18
C LEU A 239 -14.36 -15.96 6.62
N ALA A 240 -14.97 -15.35 5.61
CA ALA A 240 -14.49 -14.08 5.04
C ALA A 240 -14.56 -12.92 6.06
N GLY A 241 -15.65 -12.83 6.81
CA GLY A 241 -15.82 -11.83 7.87
C GLY A 241 -14.83 -12.01 9.01
N GLY A 242 -14.59 -13.26 9.45
CA GLY A 242 -13.59 -13.60 10.46
C GLY A 242 -12.17 -13.28 9.98
N ALA A 243 -11.83 -13.63 8.74
CA ALA A 243 -10.56 -13.32 8.13
C ALA A 243 -10.33 -11.79 8.02
N LEU A 244 -11.36 -11.02 7.68
CA LEU A 244 -11.28 -9.56 7.65
C LEU A 244 -10.95 -8.99 9.05
N LEU A 245 -11.65 -9.43 10.07
CA LEU A 245 -11.40 -8.96 11.45
C LEU A 245 -9.99 -9.34 11.92
N LEU A 246 -9.56 -10.58 11.61
CA LEU A 246 -8.21 -11.05 11.94
C LEU A 246 -7.15 -10.22 11.26
N VAL A 247 -7.27 -9.95 9.95
CA VAL A 247 -6.29 -9.16 9.19
C VAL A 247 -6.29 -7.70 9.67
N VAL A 248 -7.45 -7.10 9.94
CA VAL A 248 -7.54 -5.75 10.52
C VAL A 248 -6.86 -5.69 11.89
N LEU A 249 -7.02 -6.71 12.73
CA LEU A 249 -6.35 -6.81 14.02
C LEU A 249 -4.83 -6.94 13.86
N LEU A 250 -4.37 -7.81 12.95
CA LEU A 250 -2.95 -7.99 12.63
C LEU A 250 -2.32 -6.68 12.13
N VAL A 251 -2.94 -6.02 11.16
CA VAL A 251 -2.46 -4.74 10.62
C VAL A 251 -2.41 -3.68 11.73
N ARG A 252 -3.44 -3.61 12.60
CA ARG A 252 -3.41 -2.71 13.75
C ARG A 252 -2.27 -3.01 14.71
N GLN A 253 -2.06 -4.28 15.06
CA GLN A 253 -0.98 -4.67 15.95
C GLN A 253 0.38 -4.25 15.38
N LEU A 254 0.56 -4.45 14.07
CA LEU A 254 1.76 -4.02 13.37
C LEU A 254 1.92 -2.49 13.37
N MET A 255 0.83 -1.75 13.09
CA MET A 255 0.85 -0.28 13.08
C MET A 255 1.17 0.33 14.46
N ASN A 256 0.80 -0.35 15.54
CA ASN A 256 1.04 0.11 16.91
C ASN A 256 2.33 -0.44 17.53
N SER A 257 3.05 -1.29 16.83
CA SER A 257 4.34 -1.84 17.24
C SER A 257 5.49 -0.89 16.91
N ARG A 258 6.69 -1.19 17.44
CA ARG A 258 7.94 -0.49 17.08
C ARG A 258 8.23 -0.53 15.58
N PHE A 259 7.80 -1.61 14.92
CA PHE A 259 7.89 -1.72 13.47
C PHE A 259 7.05 -0.66 12.76
N GLY A 260 5.82 -0.39 13.22
CA GLY A 260 4.96 0.65 12.64
C GLY A 260 5.54 2.06 12.79
N GLU A 261 6.21 2.36 13.93
CA GLU A 261 6.94 3.62 14.13
C GLU A 261 8.16 3.72 13.21
N LEU A 262 8.93 2.63 13.08
CA LEU A 262 10.07 2.54 12.19
C LEU A 262 9.65 2.72 10.72
N LEU A 263 8.54 2.12 10.31
CA LEU A 263 7.99 2.26 8.96
C LEU A 263 7.64 3.72 8.62
N VAL A 264 7.05 4.45 9.57
CA VAL A 264 6.78 5.89 9.41
C VAL A 264 8.08 6.70 9.35
N ALA A 265 9.07 6.36 10.19
CA ALA A 265 10.37 7.01 10.15
C ALA A 265 11.08 6.83 8.79
N VAL A 266 11.02 5.61 8.23
CA VAL A 266 11.55 5.31 6.88
C VAL A 266 10.82 6.10 5.80
N ARG A 267 9.49 6.22 5.89
CA ARG A 267 8.69 7.02 4.95
C ARG A 267 9.09 8.50 4.96
N ASP A 268 9.25 9.08 6.16
CA ASP A 268 9.47 10.52 6.31
C ASP A 268 10.91 10.91 6.06
N GLN A 269 11.89 10.09 6.52
CA GLN A 269 13.32 10.39 6.43
C GLN A 269 14.19 9.12 6.30
N GLU A 270 14.15 8.50 5.14
CA GLU A 270 14.84 7.24 4.84
C GLU A 270 16.36 7.30 5.15
N GLU A 271 17.01 8.41 4.79
CA GLU A 271 18.46 8.59 4.99
C GLU A 271 18.84 8.59 6.47
N ARG A 272 18.06 9.27 7.31
CA ARG A 272 18.32 9.29 8.77
C ARG A 272 18.18 7.92 9.39
N VAL A 273 17.21 7.13 8.95
CA VAL A 273 17.02 5.76 9.45
C VAL A 273 18.20 4.89 9.07
N ARG A 274 18.76 5.08 7.87
CA ARG A 274 19.96 4.38 7.42
C ARG A 274 21.19 4.73 8.26
N PHE A 275 21.38 6.01 8.62
CA PHE A 275 22.45 6.44 9.52
C PHE A 275 22.33 5.84 10.93
N LEU A 276 21.12 5.49 11.37
CA LEU A 276 20.89 4.78 12.65
C LEU A 276 21.14 3.27 12.57
N GLY A 277 21.61 2.75 11.42
CA GLY A 277 21.97 1.35 11.23
C GLY A 277 20.80 0.43 10.80
N TYR A 278 19.61 0.96 10.54
CA TYR A 278 18.51 0.17 10.01
C TYR A 278 18.54 0.13 8.48
N ASP A 279 18.18 -1.02 7.89
CA ASP A 279 18.01 -1.15 6.45
C ASP A 279 16.57 -0.76 6.03
N PRO A 280 16.37 0.38 5.35
CA PRO A 280 15.06 0.80 4.89
C PRO A 280 14.43 -0.14 3.86
N ALA A 281 15.26 -0.84 3.06
CA ALA A 281 14.77 -1.77 2.05
C ALA A 281 14.08 -2.97 2.72
N MET A 282 14.69 -3.51 3.77
CA MET A 282 14.13 -4.63 4.54
C MET A 282 12.81 -4.25 5.22
N VAL A 283 12.75 -3.05 5.83
CA VAL A 283 11.54 -2.55 6.50
C VAL A 283 10.38 -2.38 5.50
N LYS A 284 10.65 -1.77 4.35
CA LYS A 284 9.64 -1.62 3.28
C LYS A 284 9.19 -2.95 2.72
N SER A 285 10.13 -3.86 2.44
CA SER A 285 9.83 -5.18 1.89
C SER A 285 8.98 -6.02 2.83
N PHE A 286 9.21 -5.94 4.14
CA PHE A 286 8.39 -6.62 5.13
C PHE A 286 6.95 -6.06 5.17
N ALA A 287 6.77 -4.73 5.16
CA ALA A 287 5.44 -4.14 5.08
C ALA A 287 4.69 -4.53 3.79
N TYR A 288 5.42 -4.63 2.68
CA TYR A 288 4.88 -5.09 1.41
C TYR A 288 4.50 -6.57 1.44
N ALA A 289 5.31 -7.40 2.08
CA ALA A 289 5.02 -8.82 2.29
C ALA A 289 3.75 -9.05 3.13
N VAL A 290 3.53 -8.24 4.17
CA VAL A 290 2.28 -8.28 4.96
C VAL A 290 1.07 -7.90 4.12
N ALA A 291 1.20 -6.89 3.25
CA ALA A 291 0.13 -6.54 2.32
C ALA A 291 -0.17 -7.66 1.32
N ALA A 292 0.86 -8.34 0.83
CA ALA A 292 0.73 -9.49 -0.06
C ALA A 292 0.14 -10.73 0.63
N PHE A 293 0.48 -10.96 1.91
CA PHE A 293 -0.16 -11.99 2.73
C PHE A 293 -1.68 -11.78 2.81
N ALA A 294 -2.10 -10.54 3.11
CA ALA A 294 -3.52 -10.19 3.14
C ALA A 294 -4.18 -10.39 1.76
N ALA A 295 -3.49 -10.00 0.68
CA ALA A 295 -4.00 -10.18 -0.68
C ALA A 295 -4.12 -11.67 -1.06
N GLY A 296 -3.13 -12.51 -0.74
CA GLY A 296 -3.16 -13.95 -1.00
C GLY A 296 -4.28 -14.66 -0.24
N LEU A 297 -4.45 -14.32 1.04
CA LEU A 297 -5.55 -14.84 1.85
C LEU A 297 -6.93 -14.44 1.29
N ALA A 298 -7.07 -13.18 0.88
CA ALA A 298 -8.30 -12.68 0.25
C ALA A 298 -8.60 -13.38 -1.07
N GLY A 299 -7.56 -13.62 -1.90
CA GLY A 299 -7.69 -14.36 -3.15
C GLY A 299 -8.17 -15.79 -2.96
N ALA A 300 -7.60 -16.48 -1.97
CA ALA A 300 -8.01 -17.85 -1.63
C ALA A 300 -9.48 -17.94 -1.18
N LEU A 301 -9.96 -16.97 -0.40
CA LEU A 301 -11.36 -16.91 0.03
C LEU A 301 -12.30 -16.47 -1.10
N PHE A 302 -11.81 -15.66 -2.04
CA PHE A 302 -12.60 -15.14 -3.14
C PHE A 302 -13.10 -16.26 -4.07
N VAL A 303 -12.27 -17.28 -4.33
CA VAL A 303 -12.61 -18.35 -5.29
C VAL A 303 -13.86 -19.12 -4.92
N PRO A 304 -14.00 -19.70 -3.72
CA PRO A 304 -15.21 -20.43 -3.35
C PRO A 304 -16.44 -19.52 -3.19
N ILE A 305 -16.25 -18.23 -2.92
CA ILE A 305 -17.35 -17.25 -2.78
C ILE A 305 -17.91 -16.84 -4.14
N VAL A 306 -17.04 -16.56 -5.11
CA VAL A 306 -17.44 -16.03 -6.42
C VAL A 306 -17.62 -17.13 -7.46
N GLY A 307 -16.95 -18.27 -7.28
CA GLY A 307 -17.06 -19.43 -8.17
C GLY A 307 -16.25 -19.32 -9.47
N ILE A 308 -15.42 -18.30 -9.61
CA ILE A 308 -14.55 -18.11 -10.78
C ILE A 308 -13.29 -17.34 -10.42
N ILE A 309 -12.20 -17.70 -11.04
CA ILE A 309 -10.96 -16.90 -11.10
C ILE A 309 -10.41 -16.91 -12.52
N SER A 310 -10.09 -15.73 -13.04
CA SER A 310 -9.53 -15.57 -14.38
C SER A 310 -8.35 -14.62 -14.36
N PRO A 311 -7.45 -14.65 -15.38
CA PRO A 311 -6.34 -13.72 -15.46
C PRO A 311 -6.76 -12.24 -15.44
N SER A 312 -7.96 -11.92 -15.94
CA SER A 312 -8.52 -10.56 -15.87
C SER A 312 -8.76 -10.07 -14.44
N ALA A 313 -9.01 -10.98 -13.48
CA ALA A 313 -9.20 -10.64 -12.07
C ALA A 313 -7.88 -10.36 -11.32
N ILE A 314 -6.73 -10.54 -11.96
CA ILE A 314 -5.40 -10.41 -11.35
C ILE A 314 -4.64 -9.20 -11.91
N GLY A 315 -5.00 -8.77 -13.11
CA GLY A 315 -4.29 -7.76 -13.86
C GLY A 315 -4.37 -6.35 -13.30
N ILE A 316 -4.20 -5.39 -14.17
CA ILE A 316 -4.10 -3.96 -13.85
C ILE A 316 -5.40 -3.40 -13.28
N ALA A 317 -6.54 -3.69 -13.92
CA ALA A 317 -7.82 -3.09 -13.55
C ALA A 317 -8.28 -3.43 -12.12
N PRO A 318 -8.25 -4.71 -11.64
CA PRO A 318 -8.55 -5.03 -10.25
C PRO A 318 -7.57 -4.41 -9.26
N SER A 319 -6.27 -4.35 -9.60
CA SER A 319 -5.25 -3.74 -8.74
C SER A 319 -5.53 -2.25 -8.52
N ILE A 320 -5.98 -1.54 -9.56
CA ILE A 320 -6.42 -0.14 -9.46
C ILE A 320 -7.69 -0.03 -8.63
N ALA A 321 -8.67 -0.94 -8.79
CA ALA A 321 -9.90 -0.94 -8.00
C ALA A 321 -9.64 -1.07 -6.49
N PHE A 322 -8.71 -1.95 -6.10
CA PHE A 322 -8.29 -2.07 -4.70
C PHE A 322 -7.69 -0.76 -4.17
N LEU A 323 -6.86 -0.10 -4.99
CA LEU A 323 -6.25 1.17 -4.61
C LEU A 323 -7.27 2.30 -4.47
N ILE A 324 -8.27 2.36 -5.37
CA ILE A 324 -9.36 3.35 -5.31
C ILE A 324 -10.11 3.22 -3.98
N GLY A 325 -10.41 2.00 -3.55
CA GLY A 325 -11.04 1.74 -2.25
C GLY A 325 -10.23 2.33 -1.10
N VAL A 326 -8.91 2.13 -1.10
CA VAL A 326 -8.02 2.70 -0.08
C VAL A 326 -7.95 4.22 -0.16
N ALA A 327 -7.90 4.77 -1.36
CA ALA A 327 -7.80 6.22 -1.58
C ALA A 327 -9.07 6.94 -1.12
N ILE A 328 -10.25 6.42 -1.50
CA ILE A 328 -11.55 6.98 -1.09
C ILE A 328 -11.74 6.86 0.42
N GLY A 329 -11.46 5.69 1.00
CA GLY A 329 -11.62 5.47 2.42
C GLY A 329 -10.68 6.31 3.28
N GLY A 330 -9.51 6.68 2.74
CA GLY A 330 -8.48 7.47 3.39
C GLY A 330 -7.36 6.62 3.98
N ARG A 331 -6.21 6.68 3.31
CA ARG A 331 -4.99 5.91 3.64
C ARG A 331 -4.39 6.17 5.02
N ALA A 332 -4.77 7.29 5.66
CA ALA A 332 -4.20 7.70 6.95
C ALA A 332 -4.81 6.96 8.16
N THR A 333 -5.93 6.29 7.97
CA THR A 333 -6.66 5.61 9.06
C THR A 333 -6.69 4.10 8.81
N LEU A 334 -6.84 3.31 9.88
CA LEU A 334 -6.91 1.86 9.77
C LEU A 334 -8.23 1.38 9.13
N LEU A 335 -9.36 1.97 9.54
CA LEU A 335 -10.69 1.57 9.08
C LEU A 335 -11.09 2.22 7.75
N GLY A 336 -10.41 3.31 7.36
CA GLY A 336 -10.67 4.00 6.10
C GLY A 336 -10.59 3.07 4.89
N PRO A 337 -9.45 2.39 4.67
CA PRO A 337 -9.28 1.46 3.56
C PRO A 337 -10.35 0.36 3.52
N VAL A 338 -10.72 -0.19 4.67
CA VAL A 338 -11.75 -1.25 4.80
C VAL A 338 -13.12 -0.74 4.35
N LEU A 339 -13.56 0.37 4.92
CA LEU A 339 -14.86 0.96 4.58
C LEU A 339 -14.91 1.49 3.15
N GLY A 340 -13.79 2.07 2.69
CA GLY A 340 -13.66 2.55 1.32
C GLY A 340 -13.74 1.41 0.30
N ALA A 341 -13.08 0.29 0.56
CA ALA A 341 -13.13 -0.87 -0.32
C ALA A 341 -14.53 -1.49 -0.38
N ILE A 342 -15.22 -1.63 0.77
CA ILE A 342 -16.61 -2.11 0.82
C ILE A 342 -17.52 -1.14 0.05
N GLY A 343 -17.37 0.17 0.26
CA GLY A 343 -18.18 1.19 -0.40
C GLY A 343 -17.98 1.21 -1.92
N VAL A 344 -16.71 1.11 -2.39
CA VAL A 344 -16.40 1.03 -3.82
C VAL A 344 -16.92 -0.25 -4.44
N ALA A 345 -16.76 -1.40 -3.77
CA ALA A 345 -17.26 -2.68 -4.26
C ALA A 345 -18.79 -2.71 -4.34
N TRP A 346 -19.47 -2.11 -3.36
CA TRP A 346 -20.91 -1.93 -3.39
C TRP A 346 -21.34 -1.02 -4.54
N ALA A 347 -20.69 0.14 -4.69
CA ALA A 347 -20.95 1.06 -5.79
C ALA A 347 -20.70 0.40 -7.15
N GLN A 348 -19.61 -0.35 -7.29
CA GLN A 348 -19.29 -1.13 -8.49
C GLN A 348 -20.43 -2.07 -8.84
N THR A 349 -20.96 -2.81 -7.89
CA THR A 349 -22.04 -3.76 -8.13
C THR A 349 -23.32 -3.02 -8.56
N ALA A 350 -23.70 -1.96 -7.82
CA ALA A 350 -24.90 -1.19 -8.12
C ALA A 350 -24.85 -0.47 -9.49
N PHE A 351 -23.70 0.12 -9.84
CA PHE A 351 -23.54 0.81 -11.13
C PHE A 351 -23.35 -0.17 -12.30
N SER A 352 -22.68 -1.31 -12.06
CA SER A 352 -22.45 -2.30 -13.11
C SER A 352 -23.74 -2.99 -13.54
N GLU A 353 -24.72 -3.09 -12.65
CA GLU A 353 -26.08 -3.58 -12.98
C GLU A 353 -26.82 -2.58 -13.87
N ALA A 354 -26.69 -1.27 -13.63
CA ALA A 354 -27.38 -0.23 -14.37
C ALA A 354 -26.65 0.15 -15.69
N TYR A 355 -25.31 0.20 -15.68
CA TYR A 355 -24.48 0.68 -16.79
C TYR A 355 -23.22 -0.17 -16.98
N PRO A 356 -23.30 -1.41 -17.51
CA PRO A 356 -22.20 -2.37 -17.53
C PRO A 356 -20.96 -1.90 -18.31
N SER A 357 -21.15 -1.24 -19.46
CA SER A 357 -20.07 -0.80 -20.35
C SER A 357 -19.39 0.50 -19.87
N GLN A 358 -20.08 1.32 -19.08
CA GLN A 358 -19.62 2.65 -18.68
C GLN A 358 -18.87 2.61 -17.33
N TRP A 359 -19.01 1.52 -16.57
CA TRP A 359 -18.37 1.40 -15.24
C TRP A 359 -16.85 1.59 -15.30
N THR A 360 -16.18 1.03 -16.30
CA THR A 360 -14.72 1.13 -16.44
C THR A 360 -14.26 2.57 -16.63
N TYR A 361 -15.00 3.38 -17.40
CA TYR A 361 -14.72 4.79 -17.57
C TYR A 361 -14.96 5.58 -16.27
N LEU A 362 -16.09 5.30 -15.60
CA LEU A 362 -16.41 5.90 -14.32
C LEU A 362 -15.34 5.60 -13.26
N GLN A 363 -14.83 4.37 -13.22
CA GLN A 363 -13.76 3.95 -12.33
C GLN A 363 -12.46 4.73 -12.61
N GLY A 364 -12.11 4.95 -13.88
CA GLY A 364 -10.95 5.74 -14.27
C GLY A 364 -11.07 7.21 -13.86
N ILE A 365 -12.23 7.82 -14.13
CA ILE A 365 -12.54 9.21 -13.72
C ILE A 365 -12.52 9.32 -12.19
N LEU A 366 -13.15 8.40 -11.49
CA LEU A 366 -13.18 8.36 -10.03
C LEU A 366 -11.75 8.28 -9.45
N PHE A 367 -10.88 7.49 -10.07
CA PHE A 367 -9.47 7.40 -9.66
C PHE A 367 -8.75 8.74 -9.79
N ILE A 368 -8.89 9.42 -10.95
CA ILE A 368 -8.27 10.72 -11.21
C ILE A 368 -8.77 11.78 -10.21
N VAL A 369 -10.09 11.83 -9.99
CA VAL A 369 -10.69 12.79 -9.06
C VAL A 369 -10.24 12.53 -7.62
N VAL A 370 -10.23 11.28 -7.18
CA VAL A 370 -9.87 10.94 -5.79
C VAL A 370 -8.38 11.18 -5.52
N VAL A 371 -7.51 10.76 -6.43
CA VAL A 371 -6.06 10.98 -6.26
C VAL A 371 -5.67 12.43 -6.40
N GLY A 372 -6.31 13.16 -7.33
CA GLY A 372 -6.01 14.57 -7.60
C GLY A 372 -6.59 15.54 -6.55
N PHE A 373 -7.84 15.34 -6.15
CA PHE A 373 -8.57 16.29 -5.31
C PHE A 373 -8.73 15.87 -3.84
N LEU A 374 -8.63 14.56 -3.54
CA LEU A 374 -8.83 14.01 -2.21
C LEU A 374 -7.62 13.20 -1.71
N PRO A 375 -6.42 13.78 -1.63
CA PRO A 375 -5.21 13.02 -1.25
C PRO A 375 -5.28 12.42 0.16
N GLY A 376 -6.21 12.87 1.01
CA GLY A 376 -6.49 12.33 2.34
C GLY A 376 -7.73 11.45 2.43
N GLY A 377 -8.46 11.24 1.31
CA GLY A 377 -9.71 10.48 1.25
C GLY A 377 -10.87 11.12 2.01
N LEU A 378 -12.03 10.45 2.01
CA LEU A 378 -13.23 10.90 2.74
C LEU A 378 -12.99 11.04 4.24
N ALA A 379 -12.08 10.28 4.82
CA ALA A 379 -11.71 10.39 6.23
C ALA A 379 -11.15 11.79 6.57
N SER A 380 -10.47 12.46 5.64
CA SER A 380 -9.95 13.82 5.86
C SER A 380 -11.06 14.87 5.95
N LEU A 381 -12.15 14.71 5.20
CA LEU A 381 -13.31 15.61 5.26
C LEU A 381 -14.00 15.54 6.63
N PHE A 382 -14.12 14.34 7.21
CA PHE A 382 -14.66 14.16 8.58
C PHE A 382 -13.75 14.81 9.63
N VAL A 383 -12.44 14.72 9.47
CA VAL A 383 -11.48 15.36 10.40
C VAL A 383 -11.50 16.88 10.24
N MET A 384 -11.57 17.41 9.02
CA MET A 384 -11.71 18.86 8.80
C MET A 384 -13.01 19.42 9.36
N ARG A 385 -14.12 18.71 9.16
CA ARG A 385 -15.43 19.13 9.69
C ARG A 385 -15.45 19.15 11.23
N ARG A 386 -14.77 18.20 11.88
CA ARG A 386 -14.61 18.19 13.35
C ARG A 386 -13.69 19.31 13.85
N ARG A 387 -12.67 19.73 13.10
CA ARG A 387 -11.81 20.86 13.46
C ARG A 387 -12.55 22.18 13.37
N ARG A 388 -13.37 22.38 12.31
CA ARG A 388 -14.26 23.56 12.20
C ARG A 388 -15.31 23.61 13.30
N ALA A 389 -15.86 22.46 13.71
CA ALA A 389 -16.82 22.38 14.81
C ALA A 389 -16.21 22.67 16.20
N LYS A 390 -14.88 22.57 16.37
CA LYS A 390 -14.16 22.88 17.60
C LYS A 390 -13.55 24.30 17.65
N GLY A 391 -13.88 25.20 16.70
CA GLY A 391 -13.47 26.60 16.73
C GLY A 391 -11.95 26.85 16.68
N GLN A 392 -11.17 25.90 16.18
CA GLN A 392 -9.73 26.12 15.93
C GLN A 392 -9.58 26.72 14.54
N GLU A 393 -9.44 28.05 14.48
CA GLU A 393 -9.00 28.76 13.29
C GLU A 393 -7.67 28.19 12.75
N PRO A 394 -7.51 28.13 11.43
CA PRO A 394 -6.24 27.79 10.84
C PRO A 394 -5.25 28.90 11.20
N THR A 395 -4.25 28.60 12.01
CA THR A 395 -3.09 29.48 12.16
C THR A 395 -2.48 29.67 10.77
N ALA A 396 -2.64 30.86 10.23
CA ALA A 396 -1.97 31.31 9.02
C ALA A 396 -0.45 31.05 9.14
N PRO A 397 0.25 30.73 8.05
CA PRO A 397 1.70 30.61 8.10
C PRO A 397 2.26 31.96 8.52
N THR A 398 2.94 32.00 9.65
CA THR A 398 3.68 33.16 10.11
C THR A 398 4.73 33.45 9.05
N THR A 399 4.49 34.46 8.24
CA THR A 399 5.45 35.07 7.33
C THR A 399 6.55 35.65 8.23
N THR A 400 7.68 34.96 8.32
CA THR A 400 8.87 35.49 8.97
C THR A 400 9.39 36.61 8.07
N THR A 401 8.97 37.83 8.36
CA THR A 401 9.58 39.03 7.81
C THR A 401 11.00 39.07 8.35
N THR A 402 11.96 38.70 7.52
CA THR A 402 13.37 38.94 7.78
C THR A 402 13.61 40.43 7.65
N THR A 403 13.61 41.12 8.76
CA THR A 403 14.02 42.52 8.81
C THR A 403 15.53 42.59 8.58
N THR A 404 15.91 42.89 7.35
CA THR A 404 17.31 43.20 7.00
C THR A 404 17.57 44.57 7.57
N THR A 405 18.27 44.63 8.71
CA THR A 405 18.82 45.89 9.24
C THR A 405 19.97 46.32 8.33
N SER A 406 19.68 47.26 7.44
CA SER A 406 20.72 48.00 6.70
C SER A 406 21.43 48.96 7.62
N ALA A 407 22.67 48.63 7.98
CA ALA A 407 23.57 49.61 8.58
C ALA A 407 24.14 50.49 7.50
N ALA A 408 23.70 51.71 7.50
CA ALA A 408 24.30 52.79 6.72
C ALA A 408 25.67 53.14 7.32
N THR A 409 26.72 53.13 6.51
CA THR A 409 27.93 53.88 6.78
C THR A 409 28.30 54.66 5.51
N SER A 410 28.22 55.97 5.67
CA SER A 410 28.70 56.99 4.73
C SER A 410 30.23 56.94 4.62
N ASP A 411 30.84 57.13 3.47
CA ASP A 411 31.59 58.27 3.09
C ASP A 411 32.24 58.14 1.69
N ARG A 412 32.27 59.25 1.04
CA ARG A 412 32.75 59.70 -0.26
C ARG A 412 34.29 59.67 -0.40
N PRO A 413 34.90 60.16 -1.56
CA PRO A 413 34.47 60.28 -2.97
C PRO A 413 35.57 59.93 -4.03
N ALA A 414 35.11 59.92 -5.29
CA ALA A 414 35.67 60.35 -6.59
C ALA A 414 37.12 60.00 -7.02
N THR A 415 37.21 59.47 -8.26
CA THR A 415 37.84 60.12 -9.46
C THR A 415 37.69 59.23 -10.69
N THR A 416 37.06 59.75 -11.71
CA THR A 416 37.45 60.02 -13.11
C THR A 416 38.35 59.03 -13.84
N GLY A 417 37.88 58.60 -15.05
CA GLY A 417 38.73 58.09 -16.11
C GLY A 417 37.94 57.27 -17.15
N THR A 418 37.29 57.95 -18.07
CA THR A 418 37.30 57.93 -19.55
C THR A 418 37.89 56.68 -20.21
N ALA A 419 37.14 56.02 -21.04
CA ALA A 419 37.22 55.98 -22.52
C ALA A 419 36.58 54.72 -23.08
N GLU A 420 35.68 54.97 -23.95
CA GLU A 420 35.09 54.17 -25.03
C GLU A 420 36.12 53.93 -26.15
N PRO A 421 35.77 53.29 -27.30
CA PRO A 421 34.96 52.10 -27.65
C PRO A 421 35.66 51.23 -28.72
N SER A 422 35.09 50.12 -29.10
CA SER A 422 34.98 49.73 -30.53
C SER A 422 34.43 48.28 -30.67
N GLY A 423 33.35 48.16 -31.36
CA GLY A 423 32.92 46.91 -32.00
C GLY A 423 33.54 46.82 -33.44
N PRO A 424 32.96 46.15 -34.44
CA PRO A 424 32.02 45.03 -34.48
C PRO A 424 32.49 43.94 -35.48
N ALA A 425 31.65 42.98 -35.81
CA ALA A 425 31.47 42.21 -37.03
C ALA A 425 31.28 40.70 -36.77
N ALA A 426 30.14 40.16 -37.03
CA ALA A 426 29.51 39.74 -38.28
C ALA A 426 30.23 38.53 -38.89
N ASN A 427 29.56 37.41 -38.99
CA ASN A 427 29.05 36.83 -40.23
C ASN A 427 28.70 35.37 -40.05
N THR A 428 27.44 35.04 -40.31
CA THR A 428 26.89 34.35 -41.49
C THR A 428 27.09 32.86 -41.57
N ALA A 429 25.98 32.22 -41.50
CA ALA A 429 25.31 31.45 -42.57
C ALA A 429 25.60 29.97 -42.68
N ALA A 430 24.54 29.29 -42.61
CA ALA A 430 23.92 28.45 -43.62
C ALA A 430 24.12 26.96 -43.54
N ALA A 431 23.05 26.32 -43.55
CA ALA A 431 22.45 25.37 -44.48
C ALA A 431 22.40 23.91 -44.04
N SER A 432 21.18 23.43 -43.87
CA SER A 432 20.75 22.05 -44.13
C SER A 432 21.04 21.70 -45.61
N PRO A 433 20.95 20.45 -46.11
CA PRO A 433 19.80 19.56 -45.97
C PRO A 433 20.08 18.05 -46.07
N GLU A 434 18.96 17.24 -45.90
CA GLU A 434 18.60 15.98 -46.60
C GLU A 434 19.58 14.79 -46.53
N GLU A 435 19.20 13.57 -46.40
CA GLU A 435 18.16 12.67 -46.89
C GLU A 435 18.48 11.22 -46.49
N SER A 436 17.43 10.46 -46.26
CA SER A 436 17.20 9.05 -46.61
C SER A 436 18.16 7.93 -46.16
N ARG A 437 17.72 7.08 -45.30
CA ARG A 437 17.24 5.71 -45.60
C ARG A 437 16.63 5.07 -44.35
#